data_54fcdee070189ccd67bdc44dd69193d6
#
_entry.id   54fcdee070189ccd67bdc44dd69193d6
#
_cell.length_a   1.000
_cell.length_b   1.000
_cell.length_c   1.000
_cell.angle_alpha   90.00
_cell.angle_beta   90.00
_cell.angle_gamma   90.00
#
_symmetry.space_group_name_H-M   'P 1'
#
loop_
_entity.id
_entity.type
_entity.pdbx_description
1 polymer ?
#
loop_
_entity_poly.entity_id
_entity_poly.type
_entity_poly.pdbx_seq_one_letter_code
_entity_poly.pdbx_strand_id
1 'polypeptide(L)'
;QRVAIARAFCMEPDVLCFDEPTSALDPEMVGEVLDVMKQLAREGMTMVVVTHEMGFAREVASRVLFMDQGVIMEENKPQALFDNPQSPRLQSFLSKVL
;
A
#
# COMPACT_ATOMS: atom_id res chain seq x y z
N GLN A 1 -6.50 14.38 3.88
CA GLN A 1 -6.45 12.92 3.92
C GLN A 1 -6.58 12.36 5.33
N ARG A 2 -5.87 12.96 6.30
CA ARG A 2 -5.96 12.48 7.68
C ARG A 2 -7.38 12.58 8.23
N VAL A 3 -8.08 13.67 7.94
CA VAL A 3 -9.46 13.86 8.38
C VAL A 3 -10.38 12.85 7.70
N ALA A 4 -10.19 12.61 6.40
CA ALA A 4 -10.98 11.63 5.67
C ALA A 4 -10.77 10.21 6.21
N ILE A 5 -9.52 9.85 6.53
CA ILE A 5 -9.18 8.55 7.09
C ILE A 5 -9.83 8.40 8.48
N ALA A 6 -9.73 9.42 9.32
CA ALA A 6 -10.32 9.39 10.66
C ALA A 6 -11.85 9.23 10.60
N ARG A 7 -12.51 9.92 9.67
CA ARG A 7 -13.96 9.78 9.48
C ARG A 7 -14.34 8.37 9.06
N ALA A 8 -13.58 7.81 8.10
CA ALA A 8 -13.84 6.45 7.64
C ALA A 8 -13.70 5.44 8.77
N PHE A 9 -12.66 5.60 9.59
CA PHE A 9 -12.42 4.71 10.74
C PHE A 9 -13.53 4.83 11.79
N CYS A 10 -14.01 6.05 12.04
CA CYS A 10 -15.07 6.27 13.02
C CYS A 10 -16.40 5.61 12.64
N MET A 11 -16.59 5.26 11.39
CA MET A 11 -17.75 4.51 10.92
C MET A 11 -17.63 3.02 11.21
N GLU A 12 -16.52 2.56 11.75
CA GLU A 12 -16.23 1.17 12.09
C GLU A 12 -16.46 0.21 10.92
N PRO A 13 -15.85 0.46 9.76
CA PRO A 13 -16.04 -0.41 8.61
C PRO A 13 -15.31 -1.74 8.79
N ASP A 14 -15.79 -2.78 8.11
CA ASP A 14 -15.09 -4.06 8.08
C ASP A 14 -13.82 -3.98 7.23
N VAL A 15 -13.83 -3.19 6.16
CA VAL A 15 -12.69 -3.03 5.24
C VAL A 15 -12.57 -1.57 4.85
N LEU A 16 -11.35 -1.03 4.90
CA LEU A 16 -11.02 0.29 4.37
C LEU A 16 -10.28 0.15 3.04
N CYS A 17 -10.71 0.94 2.04
CA CYS A 17 -10.07 0.94 0.73
C CYS A 17 -9.41 2.29 0.49
N PHE A 18 -8.13 2.27 0.08
CA PHE A 18 -7.36 3.47 -0.25
C PHE A 18 -6.84 3.36 -1.67
N ASP A 19 -7.08 4.39 -2.48
CA ASP A 19 -6.59 4.44 -3.86
C ASP A 19 -5.58 5.58 -3.97
N GLU A 20 -4.29 5.22 -3.94
CA GLU A 20 -3.16 6.14 -4.00
C GLU A 20 -3.32 7.33 -3.06
N PRO A 21 -3.43 7.06 -1.74
CA PRO A 21 -3.78 8.10 -0.76
C PRO A 21 -2.75 9.23 -0.65
N THR A 22 -1.54 9.03 -1.16
CA THR A 22 -0.46 10.02 -1.07
C THR A 22 -0.14 10.69 -2.40
N SER A 23 -0.82 10.34 -3.49
CA SER A 23 -0.41 10.75 -4.85
C SER A 23 -0.45 12.27 -5.08
N ALA A 24 -1.33 12.99 -4.40
CA ALA A 24 -1.50 14.43 -4.59
C ALA A 24 -0.92 15.26 -3.43
N LEU A 25 -0.17 14.63 -2.54
CA LEU A 25 0.32 15.27 -1.32
C LEU A 25 1.79 15.68 -1.48
N ASP A 26 2.20 16.74 -0.77
CA ASP A 26 3.62 17.07 -0.67
C ASP A 26 4.34 16.07 0.26
N PRO A 27 5.70 16.02 0.20
CA PRO A 27 6.46 15.03 0.95
C PRO A 27 6.21 15.02 2.46
N GLU A 28 5.95 16.18 3.06
CA GLU A 28 5.70 16.24 4.50
C GLU A 28 4.38 15.58 4.87
N MET A 29 3.36 15.80 4.04
CA MET A 29 2.04 15.21 4.28
C MET A 29 2.03 13.71 4.00
N VAL A 30 2.84 13.24 3.05
CA VAL A 30 2.94 11.81 2.74
C VAL A 30 3.29 11.01 3.99
N GLY A 31 4.33 11.44 4.72
CA GLY A 31 4.75 10.75 5.94
C GLY A 31 3.64 10.68 6.98
N GLU A 32 2.91 11.78 7.18
CA GLU A 32 1.83 11.81 8.16
C GLU A 32 0.69 10.86 7.80
N VAL A 33 0.31 10.83 6.52
CA VAL A 33 -0.78 9.94 6.07
C VAL A 33 -0.36 8.47 6.20
N LEU A 34 0.86 8.13 5.80
CA LEU A 34 1.35 6.77 5.93
C LEU A 34 1.44 6.32 7.39
N ASP A 35 1.82 7.22 8.30
CA ASP A 35 1.87 6.90 9.72
C ASP A 35 0.48 6.58 10.28
N VAL A 36 -0.54 7.31 9.86
CA VAL A 36 -1.92 7.01 10.26
C VAL A 36 -2.34 5.64 9.76
N MET A 37 -2.01 5.32 8.51
CA MET A 37 -2.35 4.02 7.92
C MET A 37 -1.60 2.88 8.60
N LYS A 38 -0.34 3.09 8.97
CA LYS A 38 0.42 2.10 9.75
C LYS A 38 -0.23 1.84 11.10
N GLN A 39 -0.72 2.87 11.75
CA GLN A 39 -1.40 2.74 13.04
C GLN A 39 -2.68 1.92 12.89
N LEU A 40 -3.47 2.18 11.86
CA LEU A 40 -4.70 1.41 11.60
C LEU A 40 -4.36 -0.07 11.36
N ALA A 41 -3.28 -0.35 10.65
CA ALA A 41 -2.85 -1.72 10.40
C ALA A 41 -2.47 -2.43 11.70
N ARG A 42 -1.78 -1.74 12.60
CA ARG A 42 -1.40 -2.29 13.90
C ARG A 42 -2.62 -2.60 14.76
N GLU A 43 -3.70 -1.86 14.58
CA GLU A 43 -4.95 -2.09 15.30
C GLU A 43 -5.80 -3.20 14.69
N GLY A 44 -5.31 -3.86 13.67
CA GLY A 44 -5.98 -5.01 13.04
C GLY A 44 -6.99 -4.65 11.98
N MET A 45 -7.02 -3.40 11.52
CA MET A 45 -7.94 -2.99 10.46
C MET A 45 -7.60 -3.67 9.14
N THR A 46 -8.60 -4.28 8.50
CA THR A 46 -8.43 -4.84 7.16
C THR A 46 -8.47 -3.71 6.13
N MET A 47 -7.41 -3.62 5.33
CA MET A 47 -7.28 -2.55 4.35
C MET A 47 -6.85 -3.09 3.00
N VAL A 48 -7.41 -2.50 1.93
CA VAL A 48 -6.94 -2.70 0.57
C VAL A 48 -6.35 -1.38 0.11
N VAL A 49 -5.07 -1.37 -0.26
CA VAL A 49 -4.35 -0.14 -0.57
C VAL A 49 -3.72 -0.24 -1.95
N VAL A 50 -4.06 0.69 -2.84
CA VAL A 50 -3.38 0.86 -4.12
C VAL A 50 -2.36 1.97 -3.93
N THR A 51 -1.08 1.67 -4.12
CA THR A 51 -0.03 2.62 -3.80
C THR A 51 1.25 2.39 -4.61
N HIS A 52 2.02 3.47 -4.81
CA HIS A 52 3.38 3.42 -5.33
C HIS A 52 4.41 3.51 -4.19
N GLU A 53 3.97 3.59 -2.95
CA GLU A 53 4.85 3.70 -1.79
C GLU A 53 5.35 2.30 -1.40
N MET A 54 6.48 1.90 -2.00
CA MET A 54 6.99 0.53 -1.85
C MET A 54 7.50 0.24 -0.44
N GLY A 55 8.12 1.23 0.21
CA GLY A 55 8.55 1.07 1.59
C GLY A 55 7.39 0.80 2.54
N PHE A 56 6.30 1.53 2.36
CA PHE A 56 5.09 1.32 3.15
C PHE A 56 4.51 -0.08 2.90
N ALA A 57 4.41 -0.48 1.64
CA ALA A 57 3.89 -1.81 1.29
C ALA A 57 4.74 -2.92 1.91
N ARG A 58 6.07 -2.79 1.83
CA ARG A 58 6.99 -3.77 2.40
C ARG A 58 6.81 -3.90 3.92
N GLU A 59 6.64 -2.77 4.59
CA GLU A 59 6.58 -2.74 6.06
C GLU A 59 5.24 -3.23 6.60
N VAL A 60 4.14 -2.91 5.94
CA VAL A 60 2.79 -3.01 6.53
C VAL A 60 1.94 -4.11 5.92
N ALA A 61 2.10 -4.41 4.64
CA ALA A 61 1.22 -5.35 3.95
C ALA A 61 1.41 -6.78 4.43
N SER A 62 0.33 -7.52 4.53
CA SER A 62 0.37 -8.97 4.73
C SER A 62 0.47 -9.72 3.41
N ARG A 63 -0.10 -9.14 2.35
CA ARG A 63 -0.03 -9.65 0.98
C ARG A 63 0.14 -8.47 0.02
N VAL A 64 0.94 -8.66 -1.02
CA VAL A 64 1.14 -7.66 -2.06
C VAL A 64 0.78 -8.28 -3.41
N LEU A 65 0.01 -7.52 -4.19
CA LEU A 65 -0.38 -7.90 -5.54
C LEU A 65 0.22 -6.88 -6.52
N PHE A 66 0.95 -7.38 -7.50
CA PHE A 66 1.45 -6.53 -8.58
C PHE A 66 0.49 -6.64 -9.77
N MET A 67 -0.08 -5.51 -10.17
CA MET A 67 -1.04 -5.45 -11.27
C MET A 67 -0.45 -4.67 -12.43
N ASP A 68 -0.72 -5.15 -13.64
CA ASP A 68 -0.33 -4.47 -14.87
C ASP A 68 -1.37 -4.78 -15.93
N GLN A 69 -1.80 -3.75 -16.67
CA GLN A 69 -2.79 -3.89 -17.74
C GLN A 69 -4.08 -4.59 -17.29
N GLY A 70 -4.53 -4.29 -16.08
CA GLY A 70 -5.77 -4.84 -15.53
C GLY A 70 -5.69 -6.29 -15.07
N VAL A 71 -4.49 -6.85 -14.99
CA VAL A 71 -4.28 -8.26 -14.62
C VAL A 71 -3.34 -8.34 -13.43
N ILE A 72 -3.61 -9.27 -12.51
CA ILE A 72 -2.70 -9.58 -11.41
C ILE A 72 -1.57 -10.42 -11.99
N MET A 73 -0.37 -9.84 -12.03
CA MET A 73 0.82 -10.48 -12.60
C MET A 73 1.56 -11.35 -11.58
N GLU A 74 1.53 -10.95 -10.31
CA GLU A 74 2.20 -11.67 -9.25
C GLU A 74 1.58 -11.32 -7.90
N GLU A 75 1.51 -12.30 -7.00
CA GLU A 75 0.99 -12.11 -5.64
C GLU A 75 1.85 -12.93 -4.68
N ASN A 76 2.29 -12.29 -3.60
CA ASN A 76 3.06 -12.99 -2.57
C ASN A 76 3.11 -12.14 -1.28
N LYS A 77 3.75 -12.70 -0.25
CA LYS A 77 4.11 -11.91 0.93
C LYS A 77 5.08 -10.81 0.53
N PRO A 78 5.09 -9.65 1.24
CA PRO A 78 5.93 -8.52 0.84
C PRO A 78 7.39 -8.89 0.67
N GLN A 79 7.97 -9.59 1.64
CA GLN A 79 9.39 -9.92 1.57
C GLN A 79 9.72 -10.75 0.34
N ALA A 80 8.92 -11.76 0.04
CA ALA A 80 9.15 -12.62 -1.13
C ALA A 80 8.97 -11.86 -2.44
N LEU A 81 7.93 -11.02 -2.52
CA LEU A 81 7.63 -10.30 -3.74
C LEU A 81 8.70 -9.24 -4.07
N PHE A 82 9.16 -8.51 -3.07
CA PHE A 82 10.14 -7.44 -3.26
C PHE A 82 11.57 -7.96 -3.38
N ASP A 83 11.93 -8.99 -2.62
CA ASP A 83 13.31 -9.50 -2.60
C ASP A 83 13.57 -10.53 -3.69
N ASN A 84 12.54 -11.23 -4.15
CA ASN A 84 12.69 -12.28 -5.17
C ASN A 84 11.52 -12.29 -6.14
N PRO A 85 11.31 -11.17 -6.88
CA PRO A 85 10.20 -11.10 -7.84
C PRO A 85 10.39 -12.11 -8.97
N GLN A 86 9.32 -12.80 -9.33
CA GLN A 86 9.37 -13.84 -10.37
C GLN A 86 9.00 -13.30 -11.74
N SER A 87 8.05 -12.35 -11.80
CA SER A 87 7.61 -11.78 -13.06
C SER A 87 8.67 -10.83 -13.64
N PRO A 88 9.07 -10.98 -14.89
CA PRO A 88 10.01 -10.04 -15.53
C PRO A 88 9.48 -8.60 -15.52
N ARG A 89 8.17 -8.42 -15.66
CA ARG A 89 7.55 -7.09 -15.62
C ARG A 89 7.69 -6.46 -14.25
N LEU A 90 7.49 -7.25 -13.18
CA LEU A 90 7.67 -6.78 -11.81
C LEU A 90 9.14 -6.45 -11.53
N GLN A 91 10.07 -7.28 -12.00
CA GLN A 91 11.50 -7.02 -11.85
C GLN A 91 11.88 -5.68 -12.48
N SER A 92 11.37 -5.41 -13.68
CA SER A 92 11.60 -4.15 -14.38
C SER A 92 11.02 -2.96 -13.61
N PHE A 93 9.80 -3.11 -13.11
CA PHE A 93 9.13 -2.06 -12.33
C PHE A 93 9.92 -1.73 -11.07
N LEU A 94 10.30 -2.74 -10.30
CA LEU A 94 11.02 -2.53 -9.05
C LEU A 94 12.40 -1.92 -9.27
N SER A 95 13.06 -2.24 -10.37
CA SER A 95 14.37 -1.66 -10.68
C SER A 95 14.29 -0.15 -10.90
N LYS A 96 13.13 0.37 -11.27
CA LYS A 96 12.92 1.80 -11.54
C LYS A 96 12.46 2.57 -10.31
N VAL A 97 11.77 1.92 -9.37
CA VAL A 97 11.19 2.61 -8.21
C VAL A 97 11.93 2.36 -6.90
N LEU A 98 12.86 1.43 -6.87
CA LEU A 98 13.68 1.15 -5.67
C LEU A 98 15.13 1.63 -5.81
#